data_67f090d66cb98e042c37e5c6f438c1cc
#
_entry.id   67f090d66cb98e042c37e5c6f438c1cc
#
_cell.length_a   1.000
_cell.length_b   1.000
_cell.length_c   1.000
_cell.angle_alpha   90.00
_cell.angle_beta   90.00
_cell.angle_gamma   90.00
#
_symmetry.space_group_name_H-M   'P 1'
#
loop_
_entity.id
_entity.type
_entity.pdbx_description
1 polymer ?
#
loop_
_entity_poly.entity_id
_entity_poly.type
_entity_poly.pdbx_seq_one_letter_code
_entity_poly.pdbx_strand_id
1 'polypeptide(L)'
;LLAVSVVCLSAPLLAQEPQYFEQPAPTPKFSLRWEALFRYDFIYRLRARPDIERGRFEVRPELAFAPSDRFKLAVRGVGNLGTDDNRENARNFDNYRSDGVMLDRLYLEAQPGAWTILAGQFGMPLVASEMLWDRDVQAPGAAVSHQFATGSSTLTLSGAGFYSPQREGDGSRIFAGQVVWRGGDVDRFAVEAAATYWELDLEDLKSHLVRQNSPEPYAGGQRPESGFQLADLLVRLRFPALSLPVTLSLDFIHNFEAEAPNRDAFEAALAVGSVGTPRTWRAFYMYQYVQRDAVAGAYNTDDWWFHSRYTGHRTGVALTLLPQIYVQGTFLVQRRLDLQTWLNRITVDLVKMF
;
A
#
# COMPACT_ATOMS: atom_id res chain seq x y z
N LEU A 1 -22.71 29.66 -0.92
CA LEU A 1 -21.97 29.32 0.31
C LEU A 1 -21.79 27.81 0.34
N LEU A 2 -20.63 27.34 -0.17
CA LEU A 2 -20.19 25.93 -0.06
C LEU A 2 -19.66 25.72 1.36
N ALA A 3 -20.40 24.98 2.20
CA ALA A 3 -19.89 24.51 3.47
C ALA A 3 -18.92 23.36 3.21
N VAL A 4 -17.63 23.61 3.32
CA VAL A 4 -16.57 22.58 3.31
C VAL A 4 -16.52 21.99 4.73
N SER A 5 -17.18 20.86 4.93
CA SER A 5 -17.04 20.09 6.17
C SER A 5 -15.72 19.32 6.12
N VAL A 6 -14.77 19.76 6.92
CA VAL A 6 -13.47 19.08 7.11
C VAL A 6 -13.70 17.93 8.08
N VAL A 7 -13.73 16.71 7.56
CA VAL A 7 -13.69 15.49 8.39
C VAL A 7 -12.22 15.16 8.62
N CYS A 8 -11.75 15.32 9.86
CA CYS A 8 -10.42 14.93 10.28
C CYS A 8 -10.35 13.40 10.39
N LEU A 9 -9.79 12.73 9.39
CA LEU A 9 -9.40 11.33 9.46
C LEU A 9 -7.89 11.28 9.62
N SER A 10 -7.41 10.89 10.80
CA SER A 10 -6.00 10.61 11.06
C SER A 10 -5.66 9.23 10.52
N ALA A 11 -5.20 9.14 9.27
CA ALA A 11 -4.71 7.90 8.71
C ALA A 11 -3.24 7.68 9.09
N PRO A 12 -2.87 6.60 9.76
CA PRO A 12 -1.48 6.24 9.99
C PRO A 12 -0.88 5.64 8.71
N LEU A 13 0.24 6.18 8.25
CA LEU A 13 0.99 5.75 7.07
C LEU A 13 1.61 4.34 7.16
N LEU A 14 1.54 3.69 8.32
CA LEU A 14 2.04 2.32 8.52
C LEU A 14 0.95 1.25 8.45
N ALA A 15 -0.29 1.63 8.31
CA ALA A 15 -1.36 0.69 8.08
C ALA A 15 -2.12 1.18 6.86
N GLN A 16 -2.23 0.36 5.84
CA GLN A 16 -3.33 0.49 4.90
C GLN A 16 -4.60 0.33 5.74
N GLU A 17 -5.14 1.43 6.25
CA GLU A 17 -6.46 1.34 6.81
C GLU A 17 -7.42 1.05 5.66
N PRO A 18 -8.25 0.02 5.78
CA PRO A 18 -9.35 -0.14 4.86
C PRO A 18 -10.26 1.08 5.04
N GLN A 19 -10.13 2.05 4.16
CA GLN A 19 -10.96 3.27 4.13
C GLN A 19 -12.45 2.96 3.93
N TYR A 20 -12.81 1.68 3.91
CA TYR A 20 -14.08 1.21 3.38
C TYR A 20 -15.12 0.82 4.43
N PHE A 21 -14.76 0.79 5.71
CA PHE A 21 -15.68 0.22 6.72
C PHE A 21 -16.09 1.16 7.85
N GLU A 22 -15.73 2.45 7.78
CA GLU A 22 -16.36 3.44 8.65
C GLU A 22 -17.77 3.73 8.13
N GLN A 23 -18.77 3.67 9.03
CA GLN A 23 -20.12 4.09 8.66
C GLN A 23 -20.09 5.57 8.24
N PRO A 24 -20.51 5.89 7.02
CA PRO A 24 -20.37 7.22 6.50
C PRO A 24 -21.29 8.18 7.27
N ALA A 25 -20.74 9.28 7.75
CA ALA A 25 -21.51 10.49 7.96
C ALA A 25 -22.25 10.83 6.65
N PRO A 26 -23.44 11.51 6.70
CA PRO A 26 -24.22 11.79 5.50
C PRO A 26 -23.34 12.45 4.43
N THR A 27 -23.09 11.70 3.38
CA THR A 27 -22.11 12.03 2.36
C THR A 27 -22.64 13.16 1.49
N PRO A 28 -21.95 14.28 1.30
CA PRO A 28 -22.38 15.29 0.34
C PRO A 28 -22.49 14.67 -1.05
N LYS A 29 -23.50 15.08 -1.84
CA LYS A 29 -23.72 14.56 -3.20
C LYS A 29 -22.50 14.66 -4.09
N PHE A 30 -21.65 15.68 -3.87
CA PHE A 30 -20.36 15.87 -4.51
C PHE A 30 -19.29 16.16 -3.48
N SER A 31 -18.14 15.54 -3.63
CA SER A 31 -16.96 15.87 -2.85
C SER A 31 -15.73 15.93 -3.75
N LEU A 32 -14.88 16.92 -3.51
CA LEU A 32 -13.56 17.04 -4.13
C LEU A 32 -12.52 16.89 -3.03
N ARG A 33 -11.61 15.96 -3.20
CA ARG A 33 -10.48 15.72 -2.32
C ARG A 33 -9.21 15.78 -3.15
N TRP A 34 -8.08 16.01 -2.52
CA TRP A 34 -6.81 15.96 -3.20
C TRP A 34 -5.67 15.67 -2.24
N GLU A 35 -4.75 14.87 -2.69
CA GLU A 35 -3.47 14.60 -2.04
C GLU A 35 -2.36 15.26 -2.85
N ALA A 36 -1.29 15.64 -2.19
CA ALA A 36 -0.06 16.04 -2.85
C ALA A 36 1.14 15.52 -2.07
N LEU A 37 2.15 15.11 -2.81
CA LEU A 37 3.42 14.65 -2.31
C LEU A 37 4.54 15.42 -3.03
N PHE A 38 5.43 16.02 -2.27
CA PHE A 38 6.75 16.37 -2.76
C PHE A 38 7.74 15.47 -2.07
N ARG A 39 8.50 14.69 -2.85
CA ARG A 39 9.50 13.73 -2.35
C ARG A 39 10.87 14.08 -2.89
N TYR A 40 11.86 14.06 -2.02
CA TYR A 40 13.26 14.09 -2.38
C TYR A 40 13.96 12.83 -1.85
N ASP A 41 14.56 12.08 -2.78
CA ASP A 41 15.28 10.84 -2.50
C ASP A 41 16.76 11.02 -2.69
N PHE A 42 17.53 10.51 -1.74
CA PHE A 42 18.96 10.33 -1.83
C PHE A 42 19.33 8.86 -1.57
N ILE A 43 19.83 8.16 -2.60
CA ILE A 43 20.10 6.72 -2.57
C ILE A 43 21.57 6.51 -2.85
N TYR A 44 22.27 5.90 -1.92
CA TYR A 44 23.72 5.75 -1.97
C TYR A 44 24.16 4.33 -1.60
N ARG A 45 25.42 4.02 -1.94
CA ARG A 45 26.03 2.69 -1.86
C ARG A 45 25.35 1.68 -2.81
N LEU A 46 24.91 2.15 -3.95
CA LEU A 46 24.43 1.29 -5.02
C LEU A 46 25.59 0.49 -5.61
N ARG A 47 25.40 -0.84 -5.74
CA ARG A 47 26.40 -1.68 -6.35
C ARG A 47 26.49 -1.39 -7.86
N ALA A 48 27.72 -1.14 -8.33
CA ALA A 48 28.05 -1.00 -9.75
C ALA A 48 27.34 0.16 -10.49
N ARG A 49 26.85 1.17 -9.77
CA ARG A 49 26.31 2.40 -10.35
C ARG A 49 26.47 3.60 -9.40
N PRO A 50 26.44 4.84 -9.94
CA PRO A 50 26.52 6.04 -9.12
C PRO A 50 25.32 6.15 -8.16
N ASP A 51 25.49 6.98 -7.12
CA ASP A 51 24.43 7.40 -6.23
C ASP A 51 23.34 8.14 -7.00
N ILE A 52 22.11 8.10 -6.51
CA ILE A 52 20.95 8.70 -7.13
C ILE A 52 20.40 9.79 -6.24
N GLU A 53 20.21 10.98 -6.83
CA GLU A 53 19.45 12.07 -6.26
C GLU A 53 18.28 12.38 -7.17
N ARG A 54 17.07 12.47 -6.59
CA ARG A 54 15.89 12.79 -7.39
C ARG A 54 14.82 13.51 -6.58
N GLY A 55 14.12 14.43 -7.24
CA GLY A 55 12.92 15.06 -6.73
C GLY A 55 11.70 14.58 -7.49
N ARG A 56 10.59 14.37 -6.80
CA ARG A 56 9.29 14.03 -7.37
C ARG A 56 8.21 14.88 -6.75
N PHE A 57 7.35 15.42 -7.59
CA PHE A 57 6.09 16.04 -7.17
C PHE A 57 4.93 15.25 -7.75
N GLU A 58 3.92 15.01 -6.93
CA GLU A 58 2.73 14.28 -7.30
C GLU A 58 1.49 14.95 -6.75
N VAL A 59 0.41 14.96 -7.52
CA VAL A 59 -0.90 15.43 -7.09
C VAL A 59 -1.98 14.45 -7.53
N ARG A 60 -2.92 14.14 -6.62
CA ARG A 60 -4.00 13.18 -6.84
C ARG A 60 -5.36 13.80 -6.49
N PRO A 61 -6.00 14.54 -7.42
CA PRO A 61 -7.37 15.00 -7.23
C PRO A 61 -8.37 13.86 -7.40
N GLU A 62 -9.31 13.73 -6.47
CA GLU A 62 -10.43 12.80 -6.51
C GLU A 62 -11.76 13.55 -6.45
N LEU A 63 -12.61 13.31 -7.42
CA LEU A 63 -14.00 13.75 -7.44
C LEU A 63 -14.90 12.55 -7.17
N ALA A 64 -15.78 12.65 -6.18
CA ALA A 64 -16.78 11.65 -5.91
C ALA A 64 -18.20 12.23 -5.97
N PHE A 65 -19.11 11.45 -6.54
CA PHE A 65 -20.54 11.71 -6.59
C PHE A 65 -21.30 10.59 -5.89
N ALA A 66 -22.05 10.94 -4.85
CA ALA A 66 -22.91 10.03 -4.10
C ALA A 66 -24.39 10.41 -4.30
N PRO A 67 -25.11 9.76 -5.24
CA PRO A 67 -26.54 10.04 -5.46
C PRO A 67 -27.41 9.61 -4.25
N SER A 68 -26.90 8.71 -3.45
CA SER A 68 -27.51 8.26 -2.19
C SER A 68 -26.44 7.77 -1.23
N ASP A 69 -26.80 7.51 0.03
CA ASP A 69 -25.90 6.92 1.04
C ASP A 69 -25.47 5.48 0.69
N ARG A 70 -26.06 4.88 -0.35
CA ARG A 70 -25.76 3.50 -0.76
C ARG A 70 -24.91 3.40 -2.02
N PHE A 71 -24.74 4.48 -2.76
CA PHE A 71 -24.03 4.47 -4.04
C PHE A 71 -23.06 5.64 -4.12
N LYS A 72 -21.85 5.34 -4.58
CA LYS A 72 -20.82 6.33 -4.85
C LYS A 72 -20.13 5.99 -6.18
N LEU A 73 -19.96 6.98 -7.02
CA LEU A 73 -19.07 6.96 -8.18
C LEU A 73 -17.89 7.86 -7.87
N ALA A 74 -16.67 7.38 -8.05
CA ALA A 74 -15.47 8.17 -7.82
C ALA A 74 -14.52 8.10 -9.01
N VAL A 75 -13.87 9.23 -9.31
CA VAL A 75 -12.79 9.33 -10.28
C VAL A 75 -11.61 10.06 -9.63
N ARG A 76 -10.41 9.49 -9.75
CA ARG A 76 -9.16 10.09 -9.32
C ARG A 76 -8.17 10.14 -10.46
N GLY A 77 -7.61 11.31 -10.67
CA GLY A 77 -6.44 11.49 -11.52
C GLY A 77 -5.15 11.46 -10.69
N VAL A 78 -4.04 11.30 -11.36
CA VAL A 78 -2.71 11.53 -10.81
C VAL A 78 -1.88 12.30 -11.81
N GLY A 79 -1.17 13.33 -11.33
CA GLY A 79 -0.19 14.09 -12.10
C GLY A 79 1.16 14.01 -11.41
N ASN A 80 2.21 13.69 -12.15
CA ASN A 80 3.58 13.54 -11.67
C ASN A 80 4.55 14.42 -12.45
N LEU A 81 5.51 15.00 -11.72
CA LEU A 81 6.71 15.66 -12.24
C LEU A 81 7.92 15.14 -11.50
N GLY A 82 8.99 14.81 -12.21
CA GLY A 82 10.23 14.29 -11.58
C GLY A 82 11.49 14.80 -12.27
N THR A 83 12.62 14.69 -11.57
CA THR A 83 13.94 15.15 -12.07
C THR A 83 14.68 14.08 -12.86
N ASP A 84 14.19 12.83 -12.83
CA ASP A 84 14.72 11.71 -13.61
C ASP A 84 13.60 11.08 -14.47
N ASP A 85 13.94 10.17 -15.35
CA ASP A 85 12.99 9.43 -16.17
C ASP A 85 12.25 8.32 -15.38
N ASN A 86 12.39 8.34 -14.08
CA ASN A 86 11.74 7.49 -13.11
C ASN A 86 11.82 5.99 -13.41
N ARG A 87 12.95 5.56 -14.01
CA ARG A 87 13.19 4.16 -14.43
C ARG A 87 13.06 3.18 -13.27
N GLU A 88 13.33 3.64 -12.06
CA GLU A 88 13.23 2.78 -10.87
C GLU A 88 11.79 2.47 -10.53
N ASN A 89 10.88 3.43 -10.70
CA ASN A 89 9.46 3.22 -10.54
C ASN A 89 8.87 2.38 -11.68
N ALA A 90 9.52 2.31 -12.84
CA ALA A 90 9.10 1.43 -13.94
C ALA A 90 9.27 -0.07 -13.64
N ARG A 91 9.62 -0.45 -12.41
CA ARG A 91 9.74 -1.84 -11.98
C ARG A 91 8.52 -2.37 -11.24
N ASN A 92 7.62 -1.48 -10.86
CA ASN A 92 6.39 -1.78 -10.16
C ASN A 92 5.18 -1.28 -10.93
N PHE A 93 4.00 -1.66 -10.52
CA PHE A 93 2.75 -1.19 -11.12
C PHE A 93 2.26 0.17 -10.62
N ASP A 94 2.90 0.76 -9.62
CA ASP A 94 2.67 2.16 -9.21
C ASP A 94 3.20 3.19 -10.22
N ASN A 95 3.71 2.75 -11.29
CA ASN A 95 4.53 3.29 -12.34
C ASN A 95 3.95 4.44 -13.09
N TYR A 96 3.96 5.51 -12.45
CA TYR A 96 3.80 6.76 -13.14
C TYR A 96 5.15 7.19 -13.68
N ARG A 97 5.19 7.49 -14.97
CA ARG A 97 6.36 8.13 -15.56
C ARG A 97 6.68 9.38 -14.75
N SER A 98 7.94 9.80 -14.74
CA SER A 98 8.37 11.03 -14.06
C SER A 98 7.58 12.26 -14.43
N ASP A 99 6.99 12.27 -15.63
CA ASP A 99 6.15 13.36 -16.14
C ASP A 99 4.89 12.78 -16.77
N GLY A 100 3.75 13.21 -16.31
CA GLY A 100 2.50 12.76 -16.91
C GLY A 100 1.26 12.99 -16.07
N VAL A 101 0.12 12.84 -16.74
CA VAL A 101 -1.21 12.83 -16.12
C VAL A 101 -1.91 11.55 -16.56
N MET A 102 -2.54 10.86 -15.63
CA MET A 102 -3.27 9.64 -15.95
C MET A 102 -4.46 9.43 -15.01
N LEU A 103 -5.37 8.57 -15.46
CA LEU A 103 -6.45 8.07 -14.63
C LEU A 103 -5.89 7.07 -13.62
N ASP A 104 -6.11 7.35 -12.35
CA ASP A 104 -5.66 6.53 -11.25
C ASP A 104 -6.78 5.64 -10.71
N ARG A 105 -7.98 6.19 -10.48
CA ARG A 105 -9.17 5.44 -10.07
C ARG A 105 -10.39 5.84 -10.88
N LEU A 106 -11.23 4.85 -11.19
CA LEU A 106 -12.59 5.05 -11.68
C LEU A 106 -13.42 3.86 -11.22
N TYR A 107 -14.28 4.05 -10.23
CA TYR A 107 -15.02 2.95 -9.66
C TYR A 107 -16.42 3.34 -9.17
N LEU A 108 -17.26 2.32 -9.09
CA LEU A 108 -18.55 2.33 -8.43
C LEU A 108 -18.45 1.59 -7.10
N GLU A 109 -19.01 2.17 -6.05
CA GLU A 109 -19.20 1.56 -4.75
C GLU A 109 -20.70 1.49 -4.43
N ALA A 110 -21.15 0.32 -3.98
CA ALA A 110 -22.50 0.09 -3.50
C ALA A 110 -22.48 -0.50 -2.09
N GLN A 111 -23.33 0.02 -1.21
CA GLN A 111 -23.43 -0.40 0.20
C GLN A 111 -24.86 -0.83 0.55
N PRO A 112 -25.36 -1.98 0.08
CA PRO A 112 -26.66 -2.49 0.47
C PRO A 112 -26.59 -3.20 1.84
N GLY A 113 -26.92 -2.47 2.91
CA GLY A 113 -26.86 -2.98 4.28
C GLY A 113 -25.44 -3.22 4.77
N ALA A 114 -25.14 -4.44 5.21
CA ALA A 114 -23.82 -4.84 5.69
C ALA A 114 -22.84 -5.25 4.56
N TRP A 115 -23.26 -5.16 3.31
CA TRP A 115 -22.43 -5.47 2.15
C TRP A 115 -21.74 -4.21 1.63
N THR A 116 -20.52 -4.38 1.14
CA THR A 116 -19.82 -3.40 0.30
C THR A 116 -19.43 -4.09 -1.00
N ILE A 117 -19.78 -3.47 -2.12
CA ILE A 117 -19.47 -3.96 -3.47
C ILE A 117 -18.71 -2.87 -4.21
N LEU A 118 -17.56 -3.21 -4.77
CA LEU A 118 -16.73 -2.33 -5.58
C LEU A 118 -16.59 -2.89 -6.98
N ALA A 119 -16.62 -2.03 -7.99
CA ALA A 119 -16.36 -2.41 -9.37
C ALA A 119 -15.68 -1.28 -10.14
N GLY A 120 -14.67 -1.59 -10.92
CA GLY A 120 -13.85 -0.63 -11.68
C GLY A 120 -12.39 -0.67 -11.25
N GLN A 121 -11.69 0.45 -11.36
CA GLN A 121 -10.30 0.61 -10.88
C GLN A 121 -10.33 1.36 -9.55
N PHE A 122 -10.02 0.66 -8.47
CA PHE A 122 -10.10 1.18 -7.09
C PHE A 122 -8.88 0.78 -6.27
N GLY A 123 -8.69 1.41 -5.09
CA GLY A 123 -7.63 1.02 -4.17
C GLY A 123 -7.86 -0.35 -3.57
N MET A 124 -6.80 -1.00 -3.09
CA MET A 124 -6.88 -2.33 -2.47
C MET A 124 -7.95 -2.35 -1.36
N PRO A 125 -9.01 -3.17 -1.49
CA PRO A 125 -10.09 -3.24 -0.51
C PRO A 125 -9.80 -4.24 0.62
N LEU A 126 -8.69 -4.98 0.52
CA LEU A 126 -8.28 -5.97 1.50
C LEU A 126 -7.22 -5.37 2.43
N VAL A 127 -7.19 -5.87 3.66
CA VAL A 127 -6.13 -5.55 4.61
C VAL A 127 -4.86 -6.28 4.19
N ALA A 128 -3.83 -5.54 3.85
CA ALA A 128 -2.53 -6.07 3.46
C ALA A 128 -1.41 -5.18 4.02
N SER A 129 -0.19 -5.70 4.11
CA SER A 129 0.99 -4.88 4.37
C SER A 129 1.56 -4.31 3.07
N GLU A 130 2.44 -3.32 3.20
CA GLU A 130 3.19 -2.77 2.06
C GLU A 130 4.18 -3.79 1.47
N MET A 131 4.51 -4.83 2.21
CA MET A 131 5.35 -5.94 1.76
C MET A 131 4.67 -6.74 0.64
N LEU A 132 3.34 -6.83 0.66
CA LEU A 132 2.54 -7.59 -0.30
C LEU A 132 1.95 -6.71 -1.39
N TRP A 133 1.37 -5.54 -1.02
CA TRP A 133 0.67 -4.68 -1.95
C TRP A 133 0.93 -3.21 -1.69
N ASP A 134 1.36 -2.49 -2.73
CA ASP A 134 1.50 -1.05 -2.68
C ASP A 134 0.14 -0.36 -2.74
N ARG A 135 -0.09 0.61 -1.85
CA ARG A 135 -1.32 1.41 -1.85
C ARG A 135 -1.52 2.22 -3.14
N ASP A 136 -0.43 2.45 -3.87
CA ASP A 136 -0.42 3.23 -5.10
C ASP A 136 -0.76 2.36 -6.32
N VAL A 137 -0.77 1.05 -6.17
CA VAL A 137 -1.21 0.09 -7.19
C VAL A 137 -2.73 -0.02 -7.18
N GLN A 138 -3.35 0.48 -8.24
CA GLN A 138 -4.80 0.46 -8.45
C GLN A 138 -5.14 -0.55 -9.54
N ALA A 139 -5.61 -1.73 -9.16
CA ALA A 139 -5.97 -2.77 -10.12
C ALA A 139 -7.46 -2.69 -10.51
N PRO A 140 -7.79 -2.79 -11.81
CA PRO A 140 -9.17 -2.89 -12.25
C PRO A 140 -9.76 -4.26 -11.87
N GLY A 141 -11.00 -4.26 -11.38
CA GLY A 141 -11.63 -5.50 -10.95
C GLY A 141 -12.95 -5.30 -10.23
N ALA A 142 -13.27 -6.27 -9.38
CA ALA A 142 -14.42 -6.23 -8.50
C ALA A 142 -14.07 -6.80 -7.12
N ALA A 143 -14.72 -6.28 -6.09
CA ALA A 143 -14.62 -6.83 -4.74
C ALA A 143 -15.98 -6.79 -4.06
N VAL A 144 -16.18 -7.74 -3.16
CA VAL A 144 -17.36 -7.82 -2.30
C VAL A 144 -16.92 -8.13 -0.88
N SER A 145 -17.53 -7.47 0.08
CA SER A 145 -17.33 -7.77 1.50
C SER A 145 -18.65 -7.73 2.26
N HIS A 146 -18.70 -8.50 3.33
CA HIS A 146 -19.82 -8.52 4.27
C HIS A 146 -19.29 -8.40 5.70
N GLN A 147 -19.86 -7.49 6.46
CA GLN A 147 -19.51 -7.24 7.85
C GLN A 147 -20.55 -7.82 8.80
N PHE A 148 -20.10 -8.62 9.76
CA PHE A 148 -20.88 -9.17 10.86
C PHE A 148 -20.50 -8.44 12.14
N ALA A 149 -21.43 -7.79 12.81
CA ALA A 149 -21.23 -7.22 14.12
C ALA A 149 -21.45 -8.30 15.21
N THR A 150 -20.48 -8.45 16.12
CA THR A 150 -20.52 -9.41 17.23
C THR A 150 -20.17 -8.71 18.54
N GLY A 151 -21.15 -8.06 19.18
CA GLY A 151 -20.91 -7.26 20.40
C GLY A 151 -19.96 -6.10 20.13
N SER A 152 -18.79 -6.08 20.81
CA SER A 152 -17.73 -5.07 20.62
C SER A 152 -16.75 -5.43 19.51
N SER A 153 -17.02 -6.47 18.73
CA SER A 153 -16.13 -6.96 17.67
C SER A 153 -16.85 -6.96 16.32
N THR A 154 -16.06 -6.95 15.25
CA THR A 154 -16.57 -7.14 13.89
C THR A 154 -15.80 -8.26 13.21
N LEU A 155 -16.50 -9.06 12.40
CA LEU A 155 -15.93 -10.02 11.48
C LEU A 155 -16.28 -9.58 10.06
N THR A 156 -15.29 -9.40 9.20
CA THR A 156 -15.47 -9.06 7.79
C THR A 156 -15.00 -10.22 6.94
N LEU A 157 -15.85 -10.66 6.02
CA LEU A 157 -15.50 -11.61 4.96
C LEU A 157 -15.42 -10.85 3.65
N SER A 158 -14.35 -11.02 2.89
CA SER A 158 -14.12 -10.31 1.63
C SER A 158 -13.65 -11.27 0.54
N GLY A 159 -14.10 -11.01 -0.69
CA GLY A 159 -13.57 -11.64 -1.90
C GLY A 159 -13.28 -10.57 -2.94
N ALA A 160 -12.18 -10.70 -3.67
CA ALA A 160 -11.79 -9.77 -4.72
C ALA A 160 -11.19 -10.51 -5.91
N GLY A 161 -11.41 -9.96 -7.10
CA GLY A 161 -10.79 -10.40 -8.34
C GLY A 161 -10.33 -9.18 -9.13
N PHE A 162 -9.08 -9.20 -9.59
CA PHE A 162 -8.44 -8.10 -10.30
C PHE A 162 -7.80 -8.60 -11.59
N TYR A 163 -7.70 -7.72 -12.56
CA TYR A 163 -6.75 -7.83 -13.65
C TYR A 163 -5.47 -7.09 -13.28
N SER A 164 -4.35 -7.52 -13.81
CA SER A 164 -3.11 -6.77 -13.68
C SER A 164 -3.30 -5.34 -14.20
N PRO A 165 -2.81 -4.32 -13.50
CA PRO A 165 -2.91 -2.93 -13.94
C PRO A 165 -2.05 -2.62 -15.17
N GLN A 166 -1.37 -3.59 -15.74
CA GLN A 166 -0.54 -3.41 -16.92
C GLN A 166 -1.39 -3.09 -18.16
N ARG A 167 -1.07 -1.99 -18.83
CA ARG A 167 -1.87 -1.46 -19.96
C ARG A 167 -1.74 -2.23 -21.27
N GLU A 168 -0.77 -3.11 -21.40
CA GLU A 168 -0.44 -3.76 -22.68
C GLU A 168 -0.49 -5.28 -22.53
N GLY A 169 -1.63 -5.86 -22.90
CA GLY A 169 -1.75 -7.26 -23.30
C GLY A 169 -1.40 -8.30 -22.24
N ASP A 170 -1.43 -7.95 -20.97
CA ASP A 170 -1.17 -8.86 -19.88
C ASP A 170 -2.48 -9.57 -19.51
N GLY A 171 -2.51 -10.88 -19.62
CA GLY A 171 -3.63 -11.73 -19.20
C GLY A 171 -3.68 -12.01 -17.70
N SER A 172 -2.74 -11.45 -16.91
CA SER A 172 -2.59 -11.75 -15.49
C SER A 172 -3.83 -11.42 -14.67
N ARG A 173 -4.18 -12.34 -13.80
CA ARG A 173 -5.36 -12.27 -12.92
C ARG A 173 -4.95 -12.48 -11.49
N ILE A 174 -5.65 -11.81 -10.59
CA ILE A 174 -5.41 -11.91 -9.16
C ILE A 174 -6.75 -12.17 -8.49
N PHE A 175 -6.82 -13.22 -7.67
CA PHE A 175 -7.96 -13.51 -6.83
C PHE A 175 -7.53 -13.51 -5.37
N ALA A 176 -8.41 -13.03 -4.50
CA ALA A 176 -8.16 -13.08 -3.07
C ALA A 176 -9.43 -13.29 -2.27
N GLY A 177 -9.30 -14.06 -1.19
CA GLY A 177 -10.30 -14.23 -0.15
C GLY A 177 -9.73 -13.88 1.21
N GLN A 178 -10.44 -13.07 2.01
CA GLN A 178 -9.96 -12.57 3.28
C GLN A 178 -11.00 -12.67 4.38
N VAL A 179 -10.53 -13.02 5.57
CA VAL A 179 -11.26 -12.91 6.85
C VAL A 179 -10.54 -11.90 7.72
N VAL A 180 -11.26 -10.88 8.21
CA VAL A 180 -10.72 -9.88 9.14
C VAL A 180 -11.57 -9.87 10.40
N TRP A 181 -10.92 -10.05 11.53
CA TRP A 181 -11.51 -9.83 12.85
C TRP A 181 -10.96 -8.55 13.47
N ARG A 182 -11.86 -7.69 13.96
CA ARG A 182 -11.53 -6.47 14.70
C ARG A 182 -12.24 -6.50 16.03
N GLY A 183 -11.50 -6.26 17.10
CA GLY A 183 -12.07 -6.23 18.45
C GLY A 183 -11.35 -5.29 19.37
N GLY A 184 -12.02 -4.95 20.47
CA GLY A 184 -11.49 -4.04 21.48
C GLY A 184 -11.90 -2.58 21.26
N ASP A 185 -11.20 -1.68 21.93
CA ASP A 185 -11.44 -0.24 21.98
C ASP A 185 -10.16 0.48 21.53
N VAL A 186 -10.25 1.27 20.47
CA VAL A 186 -9.10 1.99 19.88
C VAL A 186 -8.43 2.96 20.85
N ASP A 187 -9.17 3.48 21.84
CA ASP A 187 -8.67 4.38 22.86
C ASP A 187 -8.00 3.64 24.05
N ARG A 188 -8.12 2.34 24.11
CA ARG A 188 -7.56 1.48 25.18
C ARG A 188 -6.69 0.38 24.62
N PHE A 189 -7.29 -0.57 23.98
CA PHE A 189 -6.63 -1.71 23.35
C PHE A 189 -7.52 -2.28 22.26
N ALA A 190 -7.03 -2.25 21.02
CA ALA A 190 -7.72 -2.83 19.88
C ALA A 190 -6.81 -3.81 19.14
N VAL A 191 -7.43 -4.83 18.57
CA VAL A 191 -6.77 -5.85 17.75
C VAL A 191 -7.45 -5.92 16.39
N GLU A 192 -6.65 -5.94 15.34
CA GLU A 192 -7.07 -6.34 14.00
C GLU A 192 -6.26 -7.59 13.62
N ALA A 193 -6.93 -8.66 13.23
CA ALA A 193 -6.31 -9.87 12.71
C ALA A 193 -6.92 -10.18 11.33
N ALA A 194 -6.08 -10.33 10.32
CA ALA A 194 -6.46 -10.66 8.97
C ALA A 194 -5.78 -11.95 8.52
N ALA A 195 -6.54 -12.83 7.87
CA ALA A 195 -6.03 -14.00 7.17
C ALA A 195 -6.51 -13.93 5.72
N THR A 196 -5.58 -13.94 4.78
CA THR A 196 -5.88 -13.81 3.35
C THR A 196 -5.23 -14.95 2.57
N TYR A 197 -5.96 -15.46 1.61
CA TYR A 197 -5.43 -16.32 0.57
C TYR A 197 -5.42 -15.54 -0.74
N TRP A 198 -4.29 -15.58 -1.44
CA TRP A 198 -4.09 -14.94 -2.72
C TRP A 198 -3.69 -15.97 -3.77
N GLU A 199 -4.27 -15.83 -4.94
CA GLU A 199 -3.87 -16.56 -6.15
C GLU A 199 -3.56 -15.53 -7.24
N LEU A 200 -2.30 -15.48 -7.65
CA LEU A 200 -1.81 -14.56 -8.66
C LEU A 200 -1.40 -15.39 -9.89
N ASP A 201 -2.25 -15.43 -10.89
CA ASP A 201 -1.96 -15.99 -12.21
C ASP A 201 -1.26 -14.91 -13.04
N LEU A 202 0.07 -14.91 -13.00
CA LEU A 202 0.92 -13.86 -13.56
C LEU A 202 1.44 -14.32 -14.93
N GLU A 203 0.57 -14.25 -15.93
CA GLU A 203 0.94 -14.50 -17.32
C GLU A 203 1.47 -13.21 -17.98
N ASP A 204 2.41 -13.37 -18.88
CA ASP A 204 2.90 -12.32 -19.79
C ASP A 204 3.33 -10.98 -19.14
N LEU A 205 3.79 -11.02 -17.88
CA LEU A 205 4.38 -9.84 -17.25
C LEU A 205 5.57 -9.31 -18.07
N LYS A 206 5.70 -8.00 -18.16
CA LYS A 206 6.89 -7.38 -18.77
C LYS A 206 8.15 -7.84 -18.03
N SER A 207 9.20 -8.10 -18.78
CA SER A 207 10.46 -8.65 -18.25
C SER A 207 11.07 -7.86 -17.08
N HIS A 208 10.87 -6.53 -17.04
CA HIS A 208 11.35 -5.71 -15.94
C HIS A 208 10.56 -5.92 -14.64
N LEU A 209 9.28 -6.27 -14.72
CA LEU A 209 8.44 -6.62 -13.55
C LEU A 209 8.82 -8.02 -13.03
N VAL A 210 9.00 -8.98 -13.93
CA VAL A 210 9.40 -10.35 -13.57
C VAL A 210 10.77 -10.38 -12.90
N ARG A 211 11.71 -9.52 -13.31
CA ARG A 211 13.06 -9.41 -12.74
C ARG A 211 13.12 -9.30 -11.23
N GLN A 212 12.07 -8.81 -10.61
CA GLN A 212 12.03 -8.70 -9.14
C GLN A 212 12.09 -10.08 -8.48
N ASN A 213 11.50 -11.11 -9.09
CA ASN A 213 11.42 -12.46 -8.56
C ASN A 213 12.36 -13.46 -9.25
N SER A 214 12.96 -13.11 -10.39
CA SER A 214 13.78 -14.03 -11.16
C SER A 214 15.24 -14.09 -10.69
N PRO A 215 15.93 -15.25 -10.84
CA PRO A 215 17.37 -15.32 -10.68
C PRO A 215 18.08 -14.51 -11.76
N GLU A 216 19.28 -14.03 -11.48
CA GLU A 216 20.10 -13.35 -12.47
C GLU A 216 21.19 -14.28 -13.02
N PRO A 217 21.49 -14.17 -14.34
CA PRO A 217 20.81 -13.37 -15.34
C PRO A 217 19.48 -13.99 -15.76
N TYR A 218 18.47 -13.16 -15.93
CA TYR A 218 17.19 -13.61 -16.42
C TYR A 218 17.24 -13.85 -17.94
N ALA A 219 17.10 -15.08 -18.36
CA ALA A 219 17.18 -15.48 -19.76
C ALA A 219 15.79 -15.40 -20.44
N GLY A 220 15.31 -14.19 -20.70
CA GLY A 220 14.30 -13.98 -21.74
C GLY A 220 12.88 -14.51 -21.51
N GLY A 221 12.53 -14.98 -20.34
CA GLY A 221 11.15 -15.34 -20.02
C GLY A 221 10.31 -14.14 -19.57
N GLN A 222 9.03 -14.19 -19.78
CA GLN A 222 8.06 -13.18 -19.32
C GLN A 222 7.22 -13.65 -18.13
N ARG A 223 7.53 -14.82 -17.60
CA ARG A 223 6.85 -15.41 -16.44
C ARG A 223 7.82 -15.54 -15.27
N PRO A 224 7.32 -15.36 -14.01
CA PRO A 224 8.08 -15.77 -12.83
C PRO A 224 8.43 -17.25 -12.87
N GLU A 225 9.52 -17.66 -12.22
CA GLU A 225 9.86 -19.08 -12.09
C GLU A 225 8.86 -19.84 -11.24
N SER A 226 8.40 -19.20 -10.14
CA SER A 226 7.40 -19.76 -9.23
C SER A 226 6.04 -19.17 -9.55
N GLY A 227 4.98 -19.95 -9.38
CA GLY A 227 3.63 -19.42 -9.23
C GLY A 227 3.46 -18.71 -7.88
N PHE A 228 2.30 -18.08 -7.69
CA PHE A 228 2.02 -17.34 -6.46
C PHE A 228 0.65 -17.72 -5.89
N GLN A 229 0.66 -18.69 -4.99
CA GLN A 229 -0.46 -19.02 -4.11
C GLN A 229 -0.02 -18.69 -2.68
N LEU A 230 -0.51 -17.57 -2.14
CA LEU A 230 -0.01 -17.02 -0.89
C LEU A 230 -1.02 -17.16 0.24
N ALA A 231 -0.54 -17.59 1.40
CA ALA A 231 -1.21 -17.31 2.67
C ALA A 231 -0.55 -16.09 3.32
N ASP A 232 -1.37 -15.15 3.75
CA ASP A 232 -0.96 -13.89 4.38
C ASP A 232 -1.68 -13.78 5.73
N LEU A 233 -0.92 -13.66 6.81
CA LEU A 233 -1.40 -13.56 8.18
C LEU A 233 -0.89 -12.27 8.83
N LEU A 234 -1.78 -11.29 8.96
CA LEU A 234 -1.47 -9.99 9.51
C LEU A 234 -2.19 -9.75 10.83
N VAL A 235 -1.44 -9.28 11.83
CA VAL A 235 -1.97 -8.86 13.13
C VAL A 235 -1.51 -7.45 13.45
N ARG A 236 -2.44 -6.58 13.84
CA ARG A 236 -2.18 -5.23 14.33
C ARG A 236 -2.73 -5.06 15.73
N LEU A 237 -1.90 -4.56 16.62
CA LEU A 237 -2.27 -4.18 17.98
C LEU A 237 -2.20 -2.67 18.11
N ARG A 238 -3.24 -2.05 18.64
CA ARG A 238 -3.31 -0.61 18.89
C ARG A 238 -3.60 -0.36 20.36
N PHE A 239 -2.79 0.47 21.00
CA PHE A 239 -2.94 0.82 22.40
C PHE A 239 -2.27 2.17 22.71
N PRO A 240 -2.74 2.92 23.72
CA PRO A 240 -2.06 4.11 24.18
C PRO A 240 -0.86 3.73 25.07
N ALA A 241 0.28 4.40 24.86
CA ALA A 241 1.40 4.39 25.79
C ALA A 241 1.86 5.83 26.03
N LEU A 242 1.96 6.25 27.28
CA LEU A 242 2.31 7.63 27.66
C LEU A 242 1.43 8.68 26.96
N SER A 243 0.13 8.40 26.83
CA SER A 243 -0.86 9.23 26.12
C SER A 243 -0.64 9.36 24.61
N LEU A 244 0.24 8.57 24.02
CA LEU A 244 0.46 8.50 22.59
C LEU A 244 -0.15 7.21 22.02
N PRO A 245 -0.77 7.24 20.84
CA PRO A 245 -1.19 6.02 20.18
C PRO A 245 0.02 5.21 19.73
N VAL A 246 0.01 3.92 20.02
CA VAL A 246 1.02 2.96 19.59
C VAL A 246 0.36 1.93 18.70
N THR A 247 0.97 1.61 17.58
CA THR A 247 0.57 0.51 16.70
C THR A 247 1.74 -0.44 16.50
N LEU A 248 1.53 -1.71 16.82
CA LEU A 248 2.43 -2.82 16.48
C LEU A 248 1.78 -3.64 15.38
N SER A 249 2.49 -3.91 14.29
CA SER A 249 2.03 -4.74 13.19
C SER A 249 3.02 -5.88 12.96
N LEU A 250 2.49 -7.08 12.78
CA LEU A 250 3.24 -8.28 12.41
C LEU A 250 2.56 -8.90 11.21
N ASP A 251 3.32 -9.24 10.18
CA ASP A 251 2.82 -9.86 8.97
C ASP A 251 3.72 -11.02 8.57
N PHE A 252 3.11 -12.13 8.18
CA PHE A 252 3.79 -13.33 7.70
C PHE A 252 3.13 -13.82 6.42
N ILE A 253 3.92 -14.02 5.37
CA ILE A 253 3.48 -14.51 4.08
C ILE A 253 4.20 -15.80 3.74
N HIS A 254 3.45 -16.77 3.22
CA HIS A 254 3.95 -18.03 2.72
C HIS A 254 3.45 -18.30 1.31
N ASN A 255 4.34 -18.55 0.37
CA ASN A 255 4.01 -18.96 -0.99
C ASN A 255 4.08 -20.48 -1.12
N PHE A 256 2.95 -21.13 -1.39
CA PHE A 256 2.85 -22.59 -1.52
C PHE A 256 3.47 -23.12 -2.82
N GLU A 257 3.63 -22.29 -3.85
CA GLU A 257 4.19 -22.70 -5.13
C GLU A 257 5.68 -22.42 -5.28
N ALA A 258 6.30 -21.75 -4.32
CA ALA A 258 7.73 -21.52 -4.32
C ALA A 258 8.48 -22.60 -3.53
N GLU A 259 9.66 -22.98 -4.03
CA GLU A 259 10.55 -23.90 -3.33
C GLU A 259 11.26 -23.23 -2.14
N ALA A 260 11.49 -23.99 -1.06
CA ALA A 260 12.33 -23.52 0.03
C ALA A 260 13.81 -23.35 -0.47
N PRO A 261 14.52 -22.29 -0.04
CA PRO A 261 14.19 -21.28 0.96
C PRO A 261 13.61 -19.96 0.38
N ASN A 262 12.82 -20.02 -0.68
CA ASN A 262 12.42 -18.82 -1.44
C ASN A 262 10.97 -18.37 -1.19
N ARG A 263 10.26 -18.97 -0.26
CA ARG A 263 8.78 -18.91 -0.15
C ARG A 263 8.22 -18.08 1.00
N ASP A 264 9.07 -17.62 1.94
CA ASP A 264 8.60 -16.98 3.17
C ASP A 264 8.97 -15.50 3.22
N ALA A 265 8.05 -14.67 3.74
CA ALA A 265 8.31 -13.28 4.04
C ALA A 265 7.74 -12.90 5.41
N PHE A 266 8.39 -11.93 6.06
CA PHE A 266 8.01 -11.45 7.38
C PHE A 266 8.22 -9.94 7.49
N GLU A 267 7.26 -9.25 8.10
CA GLU A 267 7.34 -7.85 8.48
C GLU A 267 7.02 -7.69 9.97
N ALA A 268 7.78 -6.82 10.63
CA ALA A 268 7.45 -6.28 11.95
C ALA A 268 7.56 -4.76 11.92
N ALA A 269 6.50 -4.07 12.32
CA ALA A 269 6.43 -2.62 12.31
C ALA A 269 5.90 -2.07 13.64
N LEU A 270 6.51 -0.97 14.10
CA LEU A 270 6.10 -0.23 15.28
C LEU A 270 5.92 1.24 14.90
N ALA A 271 4.79 1.83 15.26
CA ALA A 271 4.56 3.27 15.15
C ALA A 271 4.13 3.84 16.49
N VAL A 272 4.60 5.04 16.80
CA VAL A 272 4.26 5.80 18.00
C VAL A 272 3.86 7.21 17.59
N GLY A 273 2.74 7.71 18.10
CA GLY A 273 2.20 9.01 17.76
C GLY A 273 1.31 9.00 16.52
N SER A 274 0.90 10.17 16.08
CA SER A 274 0.01 10.37 14.93
C SER A 274 0.38 11.64 14.16
N VAL A 275 -0.09 11.76 12.92
CA VAL A 275 0.00 12.96 12.08
C VAL A 275 -1.39 13.41 11.65
N GLY A 276 -1.51 14.64 11.13
CA GLY A 276 -2.75 15.21 10.62
C GLY A 276 -3.26 16.41 11.42
N THR A 277 -3.04 16.43 12.74
CA THR A 277 -3.34 17.58 13.60
C THR A 277 -2.08 18.40 13.82
N PRO A 278 -2.11 19.73 13.76
CA PRO A 278 -0.93 20.57 13.99
C PRO A 278 -0.20 20.26 15.28
N ARG A 279 1.12 20.25 15.25
CA ARG A 279 2.03 19.95 16.36
C ARG A 279 2.01 18.47 16.83
N THR A 280 1.31 17.58 16.13
CA THR A 280 1.47 16.14 16.36
C THR A 280 2.63 15.60 15.57
N TRP A 281 3.20 14.52 16.06
CA TRP A 281 4.30 13.81 15.42
C TRP A 281 4.08 12.31 15.46
N ARG A 282 4.76 11.61 14.56
CA ARG A 282 4.80 10.15 14.54
C ARG A 282 6.23 9.69 14.28
N ALA A 283 6.70 8.73 15.05
CA ALA A 283 7.91 7.98 14.75
C ALA A 283 7.54 6.54 14.40
N PHE A 284 8.31 5.93 13.52
CA PHE A 284 8.10 4.53 13.16
C PHE A 284 9.41 3.79 12.91
N TYR A 285 9.36 2.49 13.07
CA TYR A 285 10.37 1.54 12.70
C TYR A 285 9.73 0.32 12.06
N MET A 286 10.37 -0.21 11.02
CA MET A 286 9.91 -1.40 10.30
C MET A 286 11.11 -2.26 9.95
N TYR A 287 10.93 -3.55 10.09
CA TYR A 287 11.84 -4.59 9.64
C TYR A 287 11.13 -5.48 8.64
N GLN A 288 11.79 -5.78 7.51
CA GLN A 288 11.30 -6.76 6.54
C GLN A 288 12.39 -7.79 6.21
N TYR A 289 11.96 -9.03 6.05
CA TYR A 289 12.72 -10.13 5.50
C TYR A 289 11.85 -10.81 4.43
N VAL A 290 12.28 -10.75 3.18
CA VAL A 290 11.51 -11.23 2.04
C VAL A 290 12.39 -12.18 1.24
N GLN A 291 12.02 -13.44 1.14
CA GLN A 291 12.66 -14.40 0.27
C GLN A 291 12.26 -14.15 -1.19
N ARG A 292 12.96 -14.77 -2.14
CA ARG A 292 12.89 -14.41 -3.57
C ARG A 292 11.48 -14.45 -4.14
N ASP A 293 10.74 -15.51 -3.88
CA ASP A 293 9.43 -15.78 -4.47
C ASP A 293 8.31 -15.80 -3.42
N ALA A 294 8.57 -15.22 -2.24
CA ALA A 294 7.60 -15.14 -1.18
C ALA A 294 6.42 -14.21 -1.52
N VAL A 295 6.69 -13.18 -2.33
CA VAL A 295 5.71 -12.21 -2.82
C VAL A 295 5.99 -11.87 -4.27
N ALA A 296 4.97 -11.43 -5.01
CA ALA A 296 5.14 -10.90 -6.35
C ALA A 296 5.64 -9.44 -6.27
N GLY A 297 6.95 -9.27 -6.42
CA GLY A 297 7.62 -7.98 -6.22
C GLY A 297 7.20 -6.86 -7.17
N ALA A 298 6.37 -7.14 -8.18
CA ALA A 298 5.77 -6.13 -9.05
C ALA A 298 4.66 -5.33 -8.36
N TYR A 299 4.08 -5.84 -7.28
CA TYR A 299 2.91 -5.24 -6.61
C TYR A 299 3.22 -4.61 -5.26
N ASN A 300 4.37 -4.88 -4.67
CA ASN A 300 4.73 -4.32 -3.38
C ASN A 300 5.32 -2.90 -3.50
N THR A 301 5.44 -2.21 -2.36
CA THR A 301 5.77 -0.79 -2.33
C THR A 301 7.16 -0.44 -2.86
N ASP A 302 7.28 0.72 -3.55
CA ASP A 302 8.53 1.32 -4.00
C ASP A 302 9.28 2.10 -2.89
N ASP A 303 8.70 2.18 -1.71
CA ASP A 303 9.35 2.73 -0.53
C ASP A 303 10.56 1.88 -0.08
N TRP A 304 10.60 0.62 -0.51
CA TRP A 304 11.75 -0.27 -0.44
C TRP A 304 12.47 -0.31 -1.80
N TRP A 305 13.80 -0.35 -1.78
CA TRP A 305 14.59 -0.37 -3.03
C TRP A 305 14.57 -1.72 -3.73
N PHE A 306 14.65 -2.80 -2.95
CA PHE A 306 14.50 -4.16 -3.44
C PHE A 306 13.09 -4.63 -3.13
N HIS A 307 12.46 -5.28 -4.08
CA HIS A 307 11.07 -5.73 -3.97
C HIS A 307 10.94 -7.23 -3.64
N SER A 308 12.02 -7.99 -3.81
CA SER A 308 12.11 -9.39 -3.41
C SER A 308 13.54 -9.74 -3.03
N ARG A 309 13.75 -10.88 -2.36
CA ARG A 309 15.06 -11.41 -1.97
C ARG A 309 15.89 -10.43 -1.14
N TYR A 310 15.30 -9.83 -0.14
CA TYR A 310 15.97 -8.82 0.68
C TYR A 310 15.68 -8.95 2.17
N THR A 311 16.49 -8.25 2.94
CA THR A 311 16.23 -7.88 4.32
C THR A 311 16.60 -6.41 4.54
N GLY A 312 15.91 -5.74 5.45
CA GLY A 312 16.20 -4.34 5.71
C GLY A 312 15.42 -3.76 6.87
N HIS A 313 15.79 -2.51 7.17
CA HIS A 313 15.23 -1.69 8.23
C HIS A 313 14.84 -0.35 7.66
N ARG A 314 13.64 0.11 7.98
CA ARG A 314 13.13 1.42 7.60
C ARG A 314 12.66 2.14 8.86
N THR A 315 13.12 3.35 9.07
CA THR A 315 12.72 4.18 10.21
C THR A 315 12.43 5.59 9.74
N GLY A 316 11.59 6.30 10.45
CA GLY A 316 11.30 7.69 10.12
C GLY A 316 10.56 8.42 11.20
N VAL A 317 10.54 9.75 11.02
CA VAL A 317 9.80 10.68 11.87
C VAL A 317 9.02 11.63 10.98
N ALA A 318 7.76 11.85 11.33
CA ALA A 318 6.88 12.80 10.68
C ALA A 318 6.40 13.85 11.70
N LEU A 319 6.29 15.11 11.24
CA LEU A 319 5.82 16.24 12.02
C LEU A 319 4.72 16.97 11.25
N THR A 320 3.56 17.15 11.86
CA THR A 320 2.47 17.90 11.27
C THR A 320 2.70 19.40 11.44
N LEU A 321 2.83 20.10 10.31
CA LEU A 321 3.08 21.54 10.25
C LEU A 321 1.77 22.34 10.29
N LEU A 322 0.81 21.93 9.44
CA LEU A 322 -0.52 22.53 9.30
C LEU A 322 -1.57 21.40 9.30
N PRO A 323 -2.87 21.69 9.47
CA PRO A 323 -3.89 20.65 9.35
C PRO A 323 -3.71 19.83 8.07
N GLN A 324 -3.55 18.51 8.22
CA GLN A 324 -3.35 17.56 7.11
C GLN A 324 -2.08 17.79 6.25
N ILE A 325 -1.15 18.64 6.68
CA ILE A 325 0.15 18.85 6.02
C ILE A 325 1.26 18.47 6.99
N TYR A 326 2.08 17.51 6.61
CA TYR A 326 3.22 17.07 7.41
C TYR A 326 4.49 16.91 6.57
N VAL A 327 5.61 17.03 7.24
CA VAL A 327 6.93 16.64 6.70
C VAL A 327 7.36 15.34 7.34
N GLN A 328 7.94 14.44 6.55
CA GLN A 328 8.47 13.15 7.02
C GLN A 328 9.88 12.95 6.50
N GLY A 329 10.79 12.60 7.41
CA GLY A 329 12.11 12.08 7.08
C GLY A 329 12.13 10.57 7.27
N THR A 330 12.66 9.84 6.30
CA THR A 330 12.78 8.37 6.33
C THR A 330 14.20 7.95 6.02
N PHE A 331 14.68 6.95 6.74
CA PHE A 331 15.95 6.29 6.50
C PHE A 331 15.73 4.79 6.29
N LEU A 332 16.17 4.28 5.14
CA LEU A 332 16.12 2.87 4.76
C LEU A 332 17.54 2.32 4.69
N VAL A 333 17.76 1.18 5.31
CA VAL A 333 18.96 0.35 5.16
C VAL A 333 18.52 -1.02 4.68
N GLN A 334 18.94 -1.43 3.50
CA GLN A 334 18.46 -2.65 2.86
C GLN A 334 19.58 -3.38 2.14
N ARG A 335 19.54 -4.70 2.14
CA ARG A 335 20.43 -5.52 1.30
C ARG A 335 19.68 -6.68 0.66
N ARG A 336 20.15 -7.14 -0.47
CA ARG A 336 19.73 -8.43 -1.04
C ARG A 336 20.30 -9.57 -0.20
N LEU A 337 19.56 -10.66 -0.07
CA LEU A 337 19.99 -11.84 0.70
C LEU A 337 21.23 -12.53 0.11
N ASP A 338 21.44 -12.41 -1.19
CA ASP A 338 22.62 -12.95 -1.90
C ASP A 338 23.82 -11.99 -1.95
N LEU A 339 23.69 -10.78 -1.37
CA LEU A 339 24.75 -9.77 -1.36
C LEU A 339 25.13 -9.40 0.09
N GLN A 340 26.41 -9.05 0.28
CA GLN A 340 26.89 -8.55 1.57
C GLN A 340 26.78 -7.01 1.70
N THR A 341 26.54 -6.33 0.58
CA THR A 341 26.52 -4.86 0.53
C THR A 341 25.16 -4.31 0.96
N TRP A 342 25.17 -3.37 1.90
CA TRP A 342 24.00 -2.62 2.30
C TRP A 342 23.86 -1.36 1.47
N LEU A 343 22.65 -1.12 0.98
CA LEU A 343 22.20 0.12 0.37
C LEU A 343 21.57 0.99 1.45
N ASN A 344 21.69 2.30 1.29
CA ASN A 344 21.00 3.26 2.15
C ASN A 344 20.20 4.24 1.28
N ARG A 345 19.00 4.60 1.77
CA ARG A 345 18.14 5.61 1.15
C ARG A 345 17.67 6.59 2.22
N ILE A 346 17.78 7.87 1.94
CA ILE A 346 17.18 8.94 2.73
C ILE A 346 16.06 9.52 1.87
N THR A 347 14.88 9.66 2.46
CA THR A 347 13.73 10.26 1.79
C THR A 347 13.21 11.38 2.66
N VAL A 348 12.92 12.52 2.04
CA VAL A 348 12.23 13.64 2.69
C VAL A 348 10.96 13.91 1.91
N ASP A 349 9.83 13.78 2.59
CA ASP A 349 8.50 13.97 2.03
C ASP A 349 7.84 15.20 2.65
N LEU A 350 7.22 16.03 1.83
CA LEU A 350 6.20 16.98 2.24
C LEU A 350 4.87 16.47 1.68
N VAL A 351 3.95 16.13 2.57
CA VAL A 351 2.69 15.47 2.25
C VAL A 351 1.53 16.34 2.64
N LYS A 352 0.58 16.53 1.71
CA LYS A 352 -0.77 17.03 1.96
C LYS A 352 -1.73 15.86 1.83
N MET A 353 -2.40 15.53 2.93
CA MET A 353 -3.53 14.57 2.95
C MET A 353 -4.85 15.27 2.60
N PHE A 354 -5.90 14.48 2.36
CA PHE A 354 -7.26 14.96 2.12
C PHE A 354 -7.83 15.84 3.25
#